data_2040ed4866e979248eab3ca654b391e9
#
_entry.id   2040ed4866e979248eab3ca654b391e9
#
_cell.length_a   1.000
_cell.length_b   1.000
_cell.length_c   1.000
_cell.angle_alpha   90.00
_cell.angle_beta   90.00
_cell.angle_gamma   90.00
#
_symmetry.space_group_name_H-M   'P 1'
#
loop_
_entity.id
_entity.type
_entity.pdbx_description
1 polymer ?
#
loop_
_entity_poly.entity_id
_entity_poly.type
_entity_poly.pdbx_seq_one_letter_code
_entity_poly.pdbx_strand_id
1 'polypeptide(L)'
;VIGGGVIGLELACAYAGFGTKITVVEAMDHMLPMLDGDLTKIGVAHMKKMGMEFNLECPVQSVEESPVGAKVVCKNKAGETVSFEAEKVLVAIGRKANTASLNLEAGKIDNDRGRIIVNDKMETNVPGVYAIGDCVLGHAQLAHTASAMGEVAAENIMGQEAHYDEKTNPTCVYIEPEAASVGLTEEQCKAQGIEYKVGKFPMAANGKALILNGGEGIVKIIAGKEFGEILGMHIIGPRATDLICEGALAIEGEMTLDEIIATIHSHPTVTETMREAALQAEKRAIHTSNK
;
A
#
# COMPACT_ATOMS: atom_id res chain seq x y z
N VAL A 1 17.55 4.82 8.14
CA VAL A 1 16.29 4.08 8.28
C VAL A 1 16.53 2.64 7.89
N ILE A 2 16.18 1.70 8.77
CA ILE A 2 16.24 0.26 8.50
C ILE A 2 14.83 -0.20 8.17
N GLY A 3 14.60 -0.63 6.92
CA GLY A 3 13.33 -1.05 6.37
C GLY A 3 12.72 -0.06 5.39
N GLY A 4 12.43 -0.53 4.18
CA GLY A 4 11.83 0.22 3.06
C GLY A 4 10.33 0.07 2.92
N GLY A 5 9.65 -0.35 4.00
CA GLY A 5 8.19 -0.42 4.09
C GLY A 5 7.54 0.93 4.38
N VAL A 6 6.19 0.93 4.49
CA VAL A 6 5.36 2.14 4.68
C VAL A 6 5.86 2.99 5.85
N ILE A 7 5.93 2.43 7.05
CA ILE A 7 6.29 3.18 8.28
C ILE A 7 7.67 3.84 8.14
N GLY A 8 8.66 3.09 7.62
CA GLY A 8 10.02 3.60 7.44
C GLY A 8 10.08 4.78 6.48
N LEU A 9 9.37 4.68 5.35
CA LEU A 9 9.41 5.71 4.30
C LEU A 9 8.53 6.91 4.61
N GLU A 10 7.39 6.76 5.26
CA GLU A 10 6.58 7.89 5.72
C GLU A 10 7.36 8.76 6.71
N LEU A 11 7.98 8.15 7.72
CA LEU A 11 8.81 8.88 8.68
C LEU A 11 10.07 9.45 8.01
N ALA A 12 10.68 8.72 7.06
CA ALA A 12 11.81 9.24 6.28
C ALA A 12 11.42 10.50 5.49
N CYS A 13 10.27 10.50 4.80
CA CYS A 13 9.74 11.68 4.10
C CYS A 13 9.53 12.86 5.05
N ALA A 14 8.89 12.61 6.21
CA ALA A 14 8.66 13.65 7.20
C ALA A 14 9.98 14.28 7.69
N TYR A 15 10.97 13.48 8.04
CA TYR A 15 12.27 13.99 8.50
C TYR A 15 13.09 14.64 7.38
N ALA A 16 13.01 14.15 6.14
CA ALA A 16 13.64 14.79 5.00
C ALA A 16 13.04 16.17 4.75
N GLY A 17 11.73 16.34 4.94
CA GLY A 17 11.06 17.64 4.90
C GLY A 17 11.60 18.65 5.92
N PHE A 18 12.16 18.20 7.04
CA PHE A 18 12.87 19.03 8.02
C PHE A 18 14.36 19.25 7.68
N GLY A 19 14.84 18.75 6.53
CA GLY A 19 16.22 18.89 6.10
C GLY A 19 17.17 17.80 6.63
N THR A 20 16.65 16.72 7.23
CA THR A 20 17.47 15.59 7.69
C THR A 20 17.99 14.80 6.47
N LYS A 21 19.27 14.48 6.46
CA LYS A 21 19.85 13.54 5.48
C LYS A 21 19.41 12.13 5.82
N ILE A 22 18.78 11.46 4.87
CA ILE A 22 18.20 10.12 5.05
C ILE A 22 18.95 9.11 4.18
N THR A 23 19.42 8.05 4.82
CA THR A 23 19.90 6.84 4.15
C THR A 23 18.98 5.69 4.55
N VAL A 24 18.36 5.04 3.57
CA VAL A 24 17.50 3.86 3.77
C VAL A 24 18.26 2.61 3.40
N VAL A 25 18.23 1.60 4.27
CA VAL A 25 18.74 0.26 4.01
C VAL A 25 17.60 -0.74 4.02
N GLU A 26 17.47 -1.54 2.97
CA GLU A 26 16.39 -2.52 2.77
C GLU A 26 16.99 -3.87 2.36
N ALA A 27 16.50 -4.93 2.97
CA ALA A 27 16.95 -6.29 2.67
C ALA A 27 16.38 -6.82 1.35
N MET A 28 15.23 -6.33 0.94
CA MET A 28 14.56 -6.70 -0.32
C MET A 28 15.18 -5.96 -1.50
N ASP A 29 14.84 -6.37 -2.70
CA ASP A 29 15.26 -5.76 -3.96
C ASP A 29 14.43 -4.53 -4.37
N HIS A 30 13.37 -4.20 -3.62
CA HIS A 30 12.48 -3.07 -3.87
C HIS A 30 11.89 -2.48 -2.59
N MET A 31 11.43 -1.24 -2.67
CA MET A 31 10.69 -0.52 -1.62
C MET A 31 9.19 -0.74 -1.76
N LEU A 32 8.41 -0.53 -0.67
CA LEU A 32 6.95 -0.54 -0.68
C LEU A 32 6.34 -1.77 -1.37
N PRO A 33 6.63 -2.99 -0.92
CA PRO A 33 6.27 -4.23 -1.61
C PRO A 33 4.75 -4.47 -1.75
N MET A 34 3.93 -3.69 -1.03
CA MET A 34 2.47 -3.77 -1.12
C MET A 34 1.87 -2.90 -2.23
N LEU A 35 2.64 -1.98 -2.82
CA LEU A 35 2.17 -1.11 -3.89
C LEU A 35 2.49 -1.70 -5.26
N ASP A 36 1.69 -1.34 -6.26
CA ASP A 36 2.01 -1.61 -7.66
C ASP A 36 3.37 -1.00 -8.05
N GLY A 37 4.16 -1.74 -8.83
CA GLY A 37 5.53 -1.38 -9.15
C GLY A 37 5.71 -0.04 -9.87
N ASP A 38 4.68 0.44 -10.60
CA ASP A 38 4.74 1.76 -11.25
C ASP A 38 4.66 2.89 -10.22
N LEU A 39 3.82 2.73 -9.18
CA LEU A 39 3.73 3.71 -8.09
C LEU A 39 5.04 3.77 -7.31
N THR A 40 5.57 2.60 -6.96
CA THR A 40 6.84 2.50 -6.22
C THR A 40 7.98 3.21 -6.96
N LYS A 41 8.09 3.03 -8.28
CA LYS A 41 9.12 3.70 -9.09
C LYS A 41 9.01 5.23 -9.01
N ILE A 42 7.80 5.77 -9.11
CA ILE A 42 7.56 7.22 -9.04
C ILE A 42 7.88 7.75 -7.64
N GLY A 43 7.37 7.08 -6.59
CA GLY A 43 7.63 7.48 -5.20
C GLY A 43 9.12 7.48 -4.85
N VAL A 44 9.85 6.41 -5.20
CA VAL A 44 11.30 6.32 -4.97
C VAL A 44 12.05 7.39 -5.77
N ALA A 45 11.63 7.68 -7.02
CA ALA A 45 12.25 8.74 -7.81
C ALA A 45 12.06 10.13 -7.18
N HIS A 46 10.87 10.39 -6.62
CA HIS A 46 10.60 11.64 -5.89
C HIS A 46 11.45 11.73 -4.62
N MET A 47 11.44 10.69 -3.77
CA MET A 47 12.24 10.66 -2.53
C MET A 47 13.74 10.86 -2.81
N LYS A 48 14.27 10.34 -3.93
CA LYS A 48 15.65 10.65 -4.37
C LYS A 48 15.85 12.13 -4.69
N LYS A 49 14.88 12.80 -5.31
CA LYS A 49 14.94 14.27 -5.54
C LYS A 49 14.93 15.06 -4.23
N MET A 50 14.27 14.53 -3.17
CA MET A 50 14.34 15.08 -1.81
C MET A 50 15.70 14.86 -1.14
N GLY A 51 16.64 14.16 -1.78
CA GLY A 51 17.98 13.90 -1.26
C GLY A 51 18.12 12.61 -0.45
N MET A 52 17.14 11.71 -0.49
CA MET A 52 17.26 10.43 0.18
C MET A 52 18.12 9.43 -0.62
N GLU A 53 18.90 8.63 0.09
CA GLU A 53 19.70 7.55 -0.47
C GLU A 53 19.08 6.19 -0.14
N PHE A 54 19.08 5.27 -1.10
CA PHE A 54 18.48 3.93 -0.97
C PHE A 54 19.50 2.84 -1.27
N ASN A 55 19.61 1.90 -0.34
CA ASN A 55 20.48 0.73 -0.45
C ASN A 55 19.60 -0.53 -0.35
N LEU A 56 19.31 -1.12 -1.49
CA LEU A 56 18.52 -2.34 -1.62
C LEU A 56 19.40 -3.59 -1.53
N GLU A 57 18.78 -4.74 -1.29
CA GLU A 57 19.48 -6.02 -1.12
C GLU A 57 20.63 -5.90 -0.10
N CYS A 58 20.36 -5.14 0.98
CA CYS A 58 21.35 -4.71 1.97
C CYS A 58 20.88 -5.08 3.40
N PRO A 59 20.78 -6.39 3.73
CA PRO A 59 20.33 -6.84 5.04
C PRO A 59 21.27 -6.39 6.15
N VAL A 60 20.72 -5.78 7.18
CA VAL A 60 21.44 -5.32 8.37
C VAL A 60 21.95 -6.52 9.17
N GLN A 61 23.21 -6.47 9.59
CA GLN A 61 23.86 -7.47 10.43
C GLN A 61 23.93 -7.02 11.89
N SER A 62 24.33 -5.77 12.13
CA SER A 62 24.40 -5.18 13.46
C SER A 62 24.16 -3.67 13.43
N VAL A 63 23.82 -3.13 14.58
CA VAL A 63 23.83 -1.69 14.88
C VAL A 63 24.74 -1.50 16.08
N GLU A 64 25.77 -0.71 15.92
CA GLU A 64 26.83 -0.49 16.89
C GLU A 64 26.87 0.99 17.31
N GLU A 65 27.33 1.29 18.51
CA GLU A 65 27.63 2.67 18.90
C GLU A 65 28.80 3.22 18.07
N SER A 66 28.75 4.51 17.73
CA SER A 66 29.82 5.22 17.06
C SER A 66 30.02 6.61 17.66
N PRO A 67 31.15 7.27 17.41
CA PRO A 67 31.40 8.63 17.89
C PRO A 67 30.36 9.67 17.44
N VAL A 68 29.66 9.42 16.35
CA VAL A 68 28.62 10.31 15.79
C VAL A 68 27.20 9.87 16.14
N GLY A 69 27.02 8.73 16.84
CA GLY A 69 25.72 8.20 17.24
C GLY A 69 25.65 6.68 17.04
N ALA A 70 25.44 6.21 15.82
CA ALA A 70 25.34 4.78 15.49
C ALA A 70 25.97 4.44 14.15
N LYS A 71 26.50 3.22 14.04
CA LYS A 71 27.00 2.61 12.83
C LYS A 71 26.15 1.38 12.50
N VAL A 72 25.48 1.43 11.37
CA VAL A 72 24.70 0.30 10.83
C VAL A 72 25.59 -0.51 9.90
N VAL A 73 25.79 -1.78 10.20
CA VAL A 73 26.61 -2.72 9.41
C VAL A 73 25.68 -3.61 8.59
N CYS A 74 25.89 -3.66 7.29
CA CYS A 74 25.07 -4.42 6.34
C CYS A 74 25.94 -5.32 5.46
N LYS A 75 25.33 -6.27 4.78
CA LYS A 75 25.89 -6.93 3.61
C LYS A 75 25.21 -6.43 2.35
N ASN A 76 26.00 -6.00 1.36
CA ASN A 76 25.44 -5.61 0.06
C ASN A 76 25.14 -6.85 -0.81
N LYS A 77 24.54 -6.64 -1.98
CA LYS A 77 24.22 -7.69 -2.97
C LYS A 77 25.44 -8.57 -3.35
N ALA A 78 26.64 -7.99 -3.33
CA ALA A 78 27.88 -8.72 -3.63
C ALA A 78 28.39 -9.54 -2.42
N GLY A 79 27.72 -9.47 -1.25
CA GLY A 79 28.14 -10.12 -0.01
C GLY A 79 29.23 -9.37 0.75
N GLU A 80 29.60 -8.17 0.32
CA GLU A 80 30.60 -7.33 0.96
C GLU A 80 30.00 -6.62 2.18
N THR A 81 30.78 -6.45 3.22
CA THR A 81 30.39 -5.67 4.38
C THR A 81 30.47 -4.18 4.08
N VAL A 82 29.35 -3.49 4.19
CA VAL A 82 29.24 -2.04 4.06
C VAL A 82 28.69 -1.46 5.36
N SER A 83 28.99 -0.20 5.66
CA SER A 83 28.48 0.44 6.87
C SER A 83 28.07 1.88 6.62
N PHE A 84 27.08 2.32 7.38
CA PHE A 84 26.52 3.67 7.35
C PHE A 84 26.56 4.25 8.76
N GLU A 85 27.04 5.47 8.90
CA GLU A 85 27.04 6.18 10.18
C GLU A 85 25.96 7.26 10.18
N ALA A 86 25.24 7.40 11.30
CA ALA A 86 24.21 8.39 11.49
C ALA A 86 24.07 8.79 12.95
N GLU A 87 23.53 9.99 13.21
CA GLU A 87 23.21 10.45 14.57
C GLU A 87 22.08 9.64 15.19
N LYS A 88 21.13 9.18 14.38
CA LYS A 88 19.96 8.39 14.81
C LYS A 88 19.68 7.26 13.82
N VAL A 89 19.16 6.17 14.33
CA VAL A 89 18.68 5.02 13.56
C VAL A 89 17.21 4.79 13.85
N LEU A 90 16.40 4.82 12.79
CA LEU A 90 15.00 4.41 12.83
C LEU A 90 14.92 2.94 12.40
N VAL A 91 14.35 2.07 13.23
CA VAL A 91 14.11 0.66 12.92
C VAL A 91 12.64 0.46 12.58
N ALA A 92 12.34 0.10 11.33
CA ALA A 92 11.00 -0.05 10.80
C ALA A 92 10.85 -1.35 9.97
N ILE A 93 11.26 -2.47 10.55
CA ILE A 93 11.33 -3.80 9.90
C ILE A 93 10.06 -4.65 10.09
N GLY A 94 8.96 -4.04 10.49
CA GLY A 94 7.67 -4.70 10.67
C GLY A 94 7.17 -4.70 12.12
N ARG A 95 6.00 -5.30 12.32
CA ARG A 95 5.29 -5.35 13.60
C ARG A 95 4.99 -6.79 13.99
N LYS A 96 5.02 -7.06 15.29
CA LYS A 96 4.61 -8.35 15.88
C LYS A 96 3.26 -8.18 16.57
N ALA A 97 2.44 -9.22 16.53
CA ALA A 97 1.22 -9.26 17.33
C ALA A 97 1.55 -9.22 18.83
N ASN A 98 0.87 -8.36 19.59
CA ASN A 98 1.07 -8.22 21.03
C ASN A 98 0.07 -9.10 21.80
N THR A 99 0.20 -10.41 21.66
CA THR A 99 -0.72 -11.43 22.19
C THR A 99 -0.10 -12.26 23.33
N ALA A 100 1.15 -12.02 23.69
CA ALA A 100 1.87 -12.83 24.67
C ALA A 100 1.18 -12.89 26.05
N SER A 101 0.47 -11.82 26.44
CA SER A 101 -0.27 -11.76 27.73
C SER A 101 -1.63 -12.48 27.69
N LEU A 102 -2.12 -12.87 26.50
CA LEU A 102 -3.45 -13.48 26.34
C LEU A 102 -3.47 -14.97 26.66
N ASN A 103 -2.30 -15.61 26.78
CA ASN A 103 -2.16 -17.04 27.05
C ASN A 103 -3.01 -17.92 26.08
N LEU A 104 -2.78 -17.73 24.80
CA LEU A 104 -3.55 -18.38 23.71
C LEU A 104 -3.55 -19.91 23.84
N GLU A 105 -2.46 -20.50 24.33
CA GLU A 105 -2.35 -21.95 24.55
C GLU A 105 -3.36 -22.47 25.57
N ALA A 106 -3.55 -21.75 26.69
CA ALA A 106 -4.54 -22.11 27.70
C ALA A 106 -5.97 -22.04 27.15
N GLY A 107 -6.23 -21.08 26.25
CA GLY A 107 -7.50 -20.94 25.53
C GLY A 107 -7.66 -21.92 24.37
N LYS A 108 -6.61 -22.69 24.02
CA LYS A 108 -6.53 -23.55 22.83
C LYS A 108 -6.86 -22.80 21.53
N ILE A 109 -6.44 -21.54 21.47
CA ILE A 109 -6.66 -20.68 20.32
C ILE A 109 -5.52 -20.88 19.31
N ASP A 110 -5.87 -21.26 18.09
CA ASP A 110 -4.91 -21.49 17.00
C ASP A 110 -4.23 -20.15 16.59
N ASN A 111 -2.90 -20.22 16.48
CA ASN A 111 -2.11 -19.06 16.10
C ASN A 111 -0.80 -19.47 15.40
N ASP A 112 -0.26 -18.56 14.58
CA ASP A 112 1.10 -18.64 14.06
C ASP A 112 1.93 -17.52 14.67
N ARG A 113 2.91 -17.87 15.50
CA ARG A 113 3.84 -16.93 16.16
C ARG A 113 3.13 -15.78 16.88
N GLY A 114 2.01 -16.10 17.53
CA GLY A 114 1.18 -15.15 18.28
C GLY A 114 0.13 -14.42 17.43
N ARG A 115 0.09 -14.61 16.11
CA ARG A 115 -1.00 -14.10 15.26
C ARG A 115 -2.15 -15.09 15.27
N ILE A 116 -3.33 -14.63 15.66
CA ILE A 116 -4.52 -15.46 15.83
C ILE A 116 -5.10 -15.82 14.47
N ILE A 117 -5.43 -17.09 14.29
CA ILE A 117 -6.09 -17.60 13.07
C ILE A 117 -7.60 -17.47 13.25
N VAL A 118 -8.26 -16.86 12.27
CA VAL A 118 -9.72 -16.70 12.20
C VAL A 118 -10.25 -17.15 10.83
N ASN A 119 -11.55 -17.42 10.76
CA ASN A 119 -12.25 -17.56 9.50
C ASN A 119 -12.73 -16.19 8.97
N ASP A 120 -13.45 -16.17 7.84
CA ASP A 120 -13.99 -14.96 7.21
C ASP A 120 -15.11 -14.27 8.05
N LYS A 121 -15.62 -14.93 9.10
CA LYS A 121 -16.55 -14.36 10.10
C LYS A 121 -15.83 -13.79 11.32
N MET A 122 -14.51 -13.71 11.29
CA MET A 122 -13.63 -13.29 12.39
C MET A 122 -13.67 -14.21 13.62
N GLU A 123 -14.24 -15.42 13.51
CA GLU A 123 -14.28 -16.41 14.59
C GLU A 123 -13.03 -17.28 14.57
N THR A 124 -12.48 -17.55 15.75
CA THR A 124 -11.34 -18.46 15.93
C THR A 124 -11.79 -19.94 15.83
N ASN A 125 -10.85 -20.86 15.99
CA ASN A 125 -11.18 -22.29 16.13
C ASN A 125 -11.96 -22.63 17.40
N VAL A 126 -12.09 -21.70 18.36
CA VAL A 126 -12.86 -21.87 19.60
C VAL A 126 -14.21 -21.17 19.44
N PRO A 127 -15.35 -21.90 19.43
CA PRO A 127 -16.67 -21.31 19.23
C PRO A 127 -16.98 -20.17 20.20
N GLY A 128 -17.49 -19.05 19.66
CA GLY A 128 -17.82 -17.85 20.43
C GLY A 128 -16.63 -16.99 20.80
N VAL A 129 -15.42 -17.32 20.33
CA VAL A 129 -14.21 -16.50 20.49
C VAL A 129 -13.82 -15.89 19.15
N TYR A 130 -13.75 -14.57 19.11
CA TYR A 130 -13.44 -13.78 17.92
C TYR A 130 -12.12 -13.03 18.10
N ALA A 131 -11.42 -12.76 16.99
CA ALA A 131 -10.25 -11.89 17.00
C ALA A 131 -10.29 -10.95 15.79
N ILE A 132 -9.87 -9.69 16.01
CA ILE A 132 -9.89 -8.62 14.99
C ILE A 132 -8.61 -7.81 15.03
N GLY A 133 -8.31 -7.10 13.96
CA GLY A 133 -7.22 -6.13 13.87
C GLY A 133 -5.83 -6.74 13.79
N ASP A 134 -4.84 -5.99 14.25
CA ASP A 134 -3.40 -6.25 14.06
C ASP A 134 -2.91 -7.60 14.62
N CYS A 135 -3.67 -8.23 15.51
CA CYS A 135 -3.34 -9.53 16.07
C CYS A 135 -3.77 -10.72 15.19
N VAL A 136 -4.57 -10.48 14.15
CA VAL A 136 -5.06 -11.53 13.25
C VAL A 136 -4.01 -11.86 12.18
N LEU A 137 -3.92 -13.15 11.83
CA LEU A 137 -3.01 -13.64 10.79
C LEU A 137 -3.57 -13.37 9.39
N GLY A 138 -2.70 -12.91 8.47
CA GLY A 138 -2.99 -12.87 7.04
C GLY A 138 -3.68 -11.60 6.54
N HIS A 139 -4.01 -10.67 7.42
CA HIS A 139 -4.69 -9.42 7.06
C HIS A 139 -3.80 -8.18 7.22
N ALA A 140 -4.18 -7.10 6.55
CA ALA A 140 -3.49 -5.83 6.64
C ALA A 140 -3.63 -5.23 8.05
N GLN A 141 -2.51 -4.74 8.60
CA GLN A 141 -2.45 -4.12 9.93
C GLN A 141 -2.81 -2.64 9.86
N LEU A 142 -4.09 -2.35 9.54
CA LEU A 142 -4.62 -1.01 9.32
C LEU A 142 -5.85 -0.77 10.20
N ALA A 143 -6.07 0.46 10.64
CA ALA A 143 -7.16 0.81 11.53
C ALA A 143 -8.55 0.55 10.90
N HIS A 144 -8.72 0.90 9.62
CA HIS A 144 -9.97 0.65 8.90
C HIS A 144 -10.22 -0.85 8.65
N THR A 145 -9.17 -1.64 8.43
CA THR A 145 -9.26 -3.12 8.40
C THR A 145 -9.80 -3.65 9.72
N ALA A 146 -9.23 -3.20 10.85
CA ALA A 146 -9.66 -3.61 12.18
C ALA A 146 -11.12 -3.19 12.47
N SER A 147 -11.55 -2.01 11.99
CA SER A 147 -12.93 -1.55 12.13
C SER A 147 -13.90 -2.43 11.35
N ALA A 148 -13.62 -2.71 10.08
CA ALA A 148 -14.46 -3.60 9.26
C ALA A 148 -14.54 -5.03 9.86
N MET A 149 -13.41 -5.58 10.31
CA MET A 149 -13.41 -6.86 11.04
C MET A 149 -14.27 -6.82 12.30
N GLY A 150 -14.27 -5.69 13.02
CA GLY A 150 -15.07 -5.51 14.24
C GLY A 150 -16.57 -5.49 13.94
N GLU A 151 -16.99 -4.86 12.86
CA GLU A 151 -18.38 -4.87 12.40
C GLU A 151 -18.82 -6.28 12.04
N VAL A 152 -18.04 -7.01 11.22
CA VAL A 152 -18.32 -8.41 10.86
C VAL A 152 -18.40 -9.32 12.09
N ALA A 153 -17.47 -9.18 13.04
CA ALA A 153 -17.52 -9.96 14.27
C ALA A 153 -18.78 -9.67 15.09
N ALA A 154 -19.15 -8.39 15.24
CA ALA A 154 -20.33 -7.99 16.01
C ALA A 154 -21.64 -8.49 15.37
N GLU A 155 -21.78 -8.41 14.06
CA GLU A 155 -22.93 -8.93 13.32
C GLU A 155 -23.07 -10.45 13.50
N ASN A 156 -21.98 -11.21 13.38
CA ASN A 156 -22.00 -12.65 13.61
C ASN A 156 -22.35 -13.02 15.07
N ILE A 157 -21.83 -12.28 16.05
CA ILE A 157 -22.19 -12.46 17.48
C ILE A 157 -23.69 -12.23 17.70
N MET A 158 -24.29 -11.30 16.96
CA MET A 158 -25.73 -11.01 17.02
C MET A 158 -26.59 -11.95 16.17
N GLY A 159 -26.01 -12.98 15.54
CA GLY A 159 -26.71 -13.98 14.75
C GLY A 159 -27.05 -13.54 13.33
N GLN A 160 -26.43 -12.47 12.83
CA GLN A 160 -26.45 -12.12 11.42
C GLN A 160 -25.36 -12.89 10.69
N GLU A 161 -25.48 -13.04 9.37
CA GLU A 161 -24.43 -13.67 8.55
C GLU A 161 -23.63 -12.58 7.83
N ALA A 162 -22.42 -12.32 8.31
CA ALA A 162 -21.50 -11.34 7.74
C ALA A 162 -20.13 -11.98 7.47
N HIS A 163 -19.47 -11.53 6.40
CA HIS A 163 -18.19 -12.03 5.97
C HIS A 163 -17.23 -10.86 5.68
N TYR A 164 -15.99 -11.01 6.10
CA TYR A 164 -14.93 -10.04 5.78
C TYR A 164 -14.27 -10.42 4.44
N ASP A 165 -14.25 -9.46 3.52
CA ASP A 165 -13.55 -9.58 2.25
C ASP A 165 -12.49 -8.47 2.13
N GLU A 166 -11.24 -8.83 1.88
CA GLU A 166 -10.13 -7.91 1.80
C GLU A 166 -9.97 -7.24 0.42
N LYS A 167 -10.73 -7.67 -0.59
CA LYS A 167 -10.60 -7.19 -1.97
C LYS A 167 -10.80 -5.67 -2.10
N THR A 168 -11.61 -5.07 -1.24
CA THR A 168 -11.92 -3.63 -1.24
C THR A 168 -11.19 -2.85 -0.15
N ASN A 169 -10.24 -3.48 0.55
CA ASN A 169 -9.47 -2.85 1.60
C ASN A 169 -8.35 -1.97 1.02
N PRO A 170 -8.44 -0.62 1.10
CA PRO A 170 -7.43 0.24 0.50
C PRO A 170 -6.17 0.31 1.35
N THR A 171 -5.02 0.35 0.68
CA THR A 171 -3.73 0.69 1.28
C THR A 171 -3.42 2.14 0.99
N CYS A 172 -3.22 2.95 2.03
CA CYS A 172 -2.82 4.36 1.94
C CYS A 172 -1.41 4.54 2.48
N VAL A 173 -0.58 5.28 1.75
CA VAL A 173 0.82 5.55 2.08
C VAL A 173 1.07 7.05 2.01
N TYR A 174 1.37 7.64 3.14
CA TYR A 174 1.52 9.10 3.32
C TYR A 174 2.97 9.55 3.08
N ILE A 175 3.53 9.13 1.95
CA ILE A 175 4.79 9.68 1.40
C ILE A 175 4.49 10.94 0.57
N GLU A 176 5.52 11.57 0.02
CA GLU A 176 5.37 12.68 -0.94
C GLU A 176 5.84 12.20 -2.34
N PRO A 177 4.94 12.25 -3.35
CA PRO A 177 3.50 12.45 -3.26
C PRO A 177 2.79 11.23 -2.62
N GLU A 178 1.58 11.44 -2.07
CA GLU A 178 0.77 10.37 -1.50
C GLU A 178 0.57 9.22 -2.48
N ALA A 179 0.53 7.99 -1.97
CA ALA A 179 0.20 6.81 -2.76
C ALA A 179 -0.94 6.01 -2.12
N ALA A 180 -1.80 5.44 -2.96
CA ALA A 180 -2.87 4.56 -2.50
C ALA A 180 -3.18 3.48 -3.53
N SER A 181 -3.61 2.32 -3.05
CA SER A 181 -3.93 1.16 -3.87
C SER A 181 -5.11 0.40 -3.32
N VAL A 182 -5.96 -0.15 -4.18
CA VAL A 182 -7.01 -1.09 -3.82
C VAL A 182 -7.16 -2.14 -4.92
N GLY A 183 -7.50 -3.36 -4.55
CA GLY A 183 -7.64 -4.48 -5.47
C GLY A 183 -6.28 -5.03 -5.95
N LEU A 184 -6.27 -5.69 -7.11
CA LEU A 184 -5.12 -6.43 -7.63
C LEU A 184 -4.12 -5.52 -8.34
N THR A 185 -2.82 -5.74 -8.08
CA THR A 185 -1.73 -5.15 -8.87
C THR A 185 -1.52 -5.91 -10.19
N GLU A 186 -0.78 -5.33 -11.14
CA GLU A 186 -0.40 -6.04 -12.37
C GLU A 186 0.38 -7.32 -12.08
N GLU A 187 1.26 -7.29 -11.08
CA GLU A 187 2.06 -8.43 -10.67
C GLU A 187 1.17 -9.56 -10.13
N GLN A 188 0.15 -9.23 -9.35
CA GLN A 188 -0.82 -10.18 -8.82
C GLN A 188 -1.70 -10.76 -9.94
N CYS A 189 -2.18 -9.94 -10.88
CA CYS A 189 -2.93 -10.43 -12.04
C CYS A 189 -2.09 -11.42 -12.86
N LYS A 190 -0.83 -11.11 -13.13
CA LYS A 190 0.09 -12.00 -13.86
C LYS A 190 0.33 -13.31 -13.10
N ALA A 191 0.56 -13.24 -11.80
CA ALA A 191 0.80 -14.42 -10.97
C ALA A 191 -0.42 -15.34 -10.89
N GLN A 192 -1.64 -14.78 -10.95
CA GLN A 192 -2.91 -15.52 -10.94
C GLN A 192 -3.38 -15.94 -12.34
N GLY A 193 -2.68 -15.54 -13.40
CA GLY A 193 -3.07 -15.84 -14.79
C GLY A 193 -4.34 -15.12 -15.26
N ILE A 194 -4.70 -14.01 -14.62
CA ILE A 194 -5.85 -13.19 -14.98
C ILE A 194 -5.50 -12.36 -16.23
N GLU A 195 -6.33 -12.42 -17.27
CA GLU A 195 -6.21 -11.54 -18.43
C GLU A 195 -6.83 -10.17 -18.12
N TYR A 196 -6.09 -9.11 -18.35
CA TYR A 196 -6.50 -7.76 -17.97
C TYR A 196 -6.13 -6.71 -19.03
N LYS A 197 -6.75 -5.54 -18.88
CA LYS A 197 -6.40 -4.28 -19.55
C LYS A 197 -5.83 -3.33 -18.51
N VAL A 198 -4.97 -2.42 -18.93
CA VAL A 198 -4.40 -1.37 -18.05
C VAL A 198 -4.64 -0.01 -18.69
N GLY A 199 -5.17 0.90 -17.90
CA GLY A 199 -5.23 2.32 -18.23
C GLY A 199 -4.35 3.14 -17.30
N LYS A 200 -3.57 4.08 -17.86
CA LYS A 200 -2.68 4.96 -17.11
C LYS A 200 -2.90 6.40 -17.53
N PHE A 201 -3.07 7.28 -16.55
CA PHE A 201 -3.16 8.71 -16.81
C PHE A 201 -2.14 9.48 -15.96
N PRO A 202 -1.23 10.24 -16.59
CA PRO A 202 -0.24 11.03 -15.87
C PRO A 202 -0.90 12.27 -15.23
N MET A 203 -0.61 12.53 -13.97
CA MET A 203 -1.10 13.71 -13.25
C MET A 203 -0.68 15.04 -13.93
N ALA A 204 0.43 15.04 -14.66
CA ALA A 204 0.89 16.19 -15.45
C ALA A 204 -0.07 16.64 -16.56
N ALA A 205 -1.02 15.78 -16.96
CA ALA A 205 -2.05 16.13 -17.94
C ALA A 205 -3.34 16.66 -17.28
N ASN A 206 -3.39 16.79 -15.95
CA ASN A 206 -4.53 17.30 -15.19
C ASN A 206 -4.22 18.69 -14.59
N GLY A 207 -5.03 19.69 -14.94
CA GLY A 207 -4.81 21.08 -14.50
C GLY A 207 -4.86 21.25 -12.97
N LYS A 208 -5.72 20.48 -12.25
CA LYS A 208 -5.79 20.59 -10.80
C LYS A 208 -4.58 19.95 -10.12
N ALA A 209 -4.08 18.82 -10.63
CA ALA A 209 -2.87 18.20 -10.14
C ALA A 209 -1.64 19.10 -10.35
N LEU A 210 -1.54 19.78 -11.50
CA LEU A 210 -0.48 20.78 -11.76
C LEU A 210 -0.47 21.90 -10.70
N ILE A 211 -1.64 22.38 -10.29
CA ILE A 211 -1.78 23.41 -9.26
C ILE A 211 -1.33 22.90 -7.88
N LEU A 212 -1.63 21.63 -7.56
CA LEU A 212 -1.41 21.09 -6.21
C LEU A 212 0.05 20.66 -5.97
N ASN A 213 0.67 19.95 -6.92
CA ASN A 213 2.02 19.38 -6.74
C ASN A 213 2.89 19.41 -8.01
N GLY A 214 2.56 20.26 -9.00
CA GLY A 214 3.29 20.30 -10.27
C GLY A 214 2.98 19.13 -11.21
N GLY A 215 1.93 18.34 -10.93
CA GLY A 215 1.49 17.22 -11.77
C GLY A 215 2.34 15.96 -11.63
N GLU A 216 3.05 15.78 -10.53
CA GLU A 216 3.79 14.56 -10.27
C GLU A 216 2.85 13.42 -9.85
N GLY A 217 2.92 12.30 -10.56
CA GLY A 217 2.13 11.11 -10.26
C GLY A 217 1.38 10.51 -11.45
N ILE A 218 0.65 9.45 -11.16
CA ILE A 218 -0.23 8.73 -12.11
C ILE A 218 -1.47 8.18 -11.40
N VAL A 219 -2.53 7.98 -12.19
CA VAL A 219 -3.59 7.02 -11.89
C VAL A 219 -3.42 5.83 -12.81
N LYS A 220 -3.53 4.62 -12.25
CA LYS A 220 -3.50 3.35 -12.96
C LYS A 220 -4.74 2.55 -12.60
N ILE A 221 -5.49 2.12 -13.61
CA ILE A 221 -6.63 1.23 -13.47
C ILE A 221 -6.30 -0.10 -14.13
N ILE A 222 -6.64 -1.18 -13.45
CA ILE A 222 -6.55 -2.55 -13.97
C ILE A 222 -7.98 -3.07 -14.07
N ALA A 223 -8.37 -3.54 -15.24
CA ALA A 223 -9.70 -4.07 -15.49
C ALA A 223 -9.63 -5.42 -16.21
N GLY A 224 -10.62 -6.26 -16.00
CA GLY A 224 -10.73 -7.54 -16.69
C GLY A 224 -10.79 -7.36 -18.20
N LYS A 225 -10.18 -8.30 -18.95
CA LYS A 225 -10.06 -8.17 -20.41
C LYS A 225 -11.39 -8.38 -21.12
N GLU A 226 -12.22 -9.28 -20.62
CA GLU A 226 -13.46 -9.69 -21.26
C GLU A 226 -14.62 -8.75 -20.91
N PHE A 227 -14.89 -8.52 -19.62
CA PHE A 227 -16.05 -7.74 -19.17
C PHE A 227 -15.69 -6.30 -18.77
N GLY A 228 -14.41 -5.99 -18.58
CA GLY A 228 -13.97 -4.66 -18.20
C GLY A 228 -14.21 -4.32 -16.72
N GLU A 229 -14.54 -5.31 -15.88
CA GLU A 229 -14.72 -5.15 -14.43
C GLU A 229 -13.44 -4.61 -13.79
N ILE A 230 -13.58 -3.72 -12.81
CA ILE A 230 -12.46 -3.10 -12.12
C ILE A 230 -11.81 -4.13 -11.19
N LEU A 231 -10.57 -4.51 -11.48
CA LEU A 231 -9.77 -5.44 -10.70
C LEU A 231 -8.86 -4.73 -9.69
N GLY A 232 -8.42 -3.51 -10.02
CA GLY A 232 -7.57 -2.72 -9.16
C GLY A 232 -7.45 -1.26 -9.60
N MET A 233 -7.24 -0.38 -8.63
CA MET A 233 -6.93 1.02 -8.85
C MET A 233 -5.73 1.42 -8.00
N HIS A 234 -4.78 2.13 -8.60
CA HIS A 234 -3.52 2.50 -7.99
C HIS A 234 -3.23 3.96 -8.33
N ILE A 235 -3.00 4.78 -7.32
CA ILE A 235 -2.84 6.22 -7.47
C ILE A 235 -1.57 6.64 -6.73
N ILE A 236 -0.72 7.41 -7.38
CA ILE A 236 0.31 8.20 -6.72
C ILE A 236 0.19 9.63 -7.22
N GLY A 237 0.06 10.57 -6.29
CA GLY A 237 -0.17 11.97 -6.63
C GLY A 237 -0.96 12.69 -5.56
N PRO A 238 -1.36 13.95 -5.81
CA PRO A 238 -2.09 14.73 -4.82
C PRO A 238 -3.44 14.11 -4.50
N ARG A 239 -3.73 13.96 -3.22
CA ARG A 239 -4.96 13.37 -2.67
C ARG A 239 -5.22 11.91 -3.04
N ALA A 240 -4.18 11.15 -3.33
CA ALA A 240 -4.32 9.74 -3.68
C ALA A 240 -5.08 8.95 -2.61
N THR A 241 -4.83 9.25 -1.33
CA THR A 241 -5.44 8.59 -0.17
C THR A 241 -6.93 8.89 0.00
N ASP A 242 -7.41 10.05 -0.45
CA ASP A 242 -8.84 10.38 -0.49
C ASP A 242 -9.51 9.77 -1.74
N LEU A 243 -8.84 9.82 -2.89
CA LEU A 243 -9.38 9.40 -4.18
C LEU A 243 -9.58 7.89 -4.30
N ILE A 244 -8.77 7.10 -3.62
CA ILE A 244 -8.78 5.64 -3.73
C ILE A 244 -10.12 5.01 -3.35
N CYS A 245 -10.93 5.70 -2.55
CA CYS A 245 -12.27 5.24 -2.16
C CYS A 245 -13.21 5.07 -3.38
N GLU A 246 -13.02 5.82 -4.47
CA GLU A 246 -13.78 5.59 -5.70
C GLU A 246 -13.44 4.23 -6.31
N GLY A 247 -12.15 3.85 -6.31
CA GLY A 247 -11.71 2.52 -6.73
C GLY A 247 -12.25 1.39 -5.86
N ALA A 248 -12.25 1.58 -4.53
CA ALA A 248 -12.82 0.62 -3.60
C ALA A 248 -14.32 0.42 -3.84
N LEU A 249 -15.07 1.53 -4.02
CA LEU A 249 -16.50 1.48 -4.32
C LEU A 249 -16.78 0.81 -5.67
N ALA A 250 -15.95 1.07 -6.68
CA ALA A 250 -16.08 0.44 -8.00
C ALA A 250 -15.89 -1.08 -7.94
N ILE A 251 -14.90 -1.55 -7.18
CA ILE A 251 -14.66 -2.99 -6.99
C ILE A 251 -15.79 -3.62 -6.17
N GLU A 252 -16.26 -2.98 -5.09
CA GLU A 252 -17.35 -3.49 -4.26
C GLU A 252 -18.67 -3.59 -5.04
N GLY A 253 -18.94 -2.58 -5.89
CA GLY A 253 -20.12 -2.54 -6.73
C GLY A 253 -20.01 -3.36 -8.00
N GLU A 254 -18.94 -4.14 -8.18
CA GLU A 254 -18.66 -4.92 -9.40
C GLU A 254 -18.76 -4.07 -10.68
N MET A 255 -18.35 -2.79 -10.58
CA MET A 255 -18.41 -1.85 -11.69
C MET A 255 -17.35 -2.17 -12.75
N THR A 256 -17.65 -1.76 -13.97
CA THR A 256 -16.75 -1.87 -15.13
C THR A 256 -16.14 -0.52 -15.49
N LEU A 257 -15.26 -0.51 -16.48
CA LEU A 257 -14.72 0.73 -17.06
C LEU A 257 -15.83 1.65 -17.56
N ASP A 258 -16.95 1.09 -18.03
CA ASP A 258 -18.06 1.88 -18.60
C ASP A 258 -18.75 2.74 -17.55
N GLU A 259 -18.95 2.26 -16.30
CA GLU A 259 -19.54 3.06 -15.23
C GLU A 259 -18.60 4.21 -14.81
N ILE A 260 -17.28 3.96 -14.72
CA ILE A 260 -16.31 5.02 -14.43
C ILE A 260 -16.32 6.07 -15.55
N ILE A 261 -16.36 5.64 -16.81
CA ILE A 261 -16.37 6.53 -17.99
C ILE A 261 -17.67 7.34 -18.05
N ALA A 262 -18.82 6.72 -17.74
CA ALA A 262 -20.13 7.38 -17.77
C ALA A 262 -20.34 8.37 -16.61
N THR A 263 -19.63 8.15 -15.49
CA THR A 263 -19.72 9.04 -14.33
C THR A 263 -19.17 10.43 -14.67
N ILE A 264 -19.95 11.47 -14.33
CA ILE A 264 -19.53 12.86 -14.54
C ILE A 264 -18.62 13.29 -13.40
N HIS A 265 -17.34 13.45 -13.69
CA HIS A 265 -16.36 13.99 -12.74
C HIS A 265 -16.34 15.52 -12.83
N SER A 266 -16.37 16.19 -11.67
CA SER A 266 -16.41 17.64 -11.60
C SER A 266 -15.10 18.28 -12.09
N HIS A 267 -15.19 19.43 -12.74
CA HIS A 267 -14.04 20.20 -13.22
C HIS A 267 -13.91 21.55 -12.46
N PRO A 268 -12.71 21.99 -12.04
CA PRO A 268 -11.42 21.27 -12.13
C PRO A 268 -11.13 20.47 -10.86
N THR A 269 -10.92 19.18 -10.98
CA THR A 269 -10.58 18.29 -9.87
C THR A 269 -9.51 17.28 -10.26
N VAL A 270 -8.92 16.61 -9.26
CA VAL A 270 -8.02 15.49 -9.51
C VAL A 270 -8.80 14.22 -9.88
N THR A 271 -10.08 14.10 -9.48
CA THR A 271 -10.92 12.93 -9.79
C THR A 271 -11.07 12.67 -11.30
N GLU A 272 -10.98 13.72 -12.14
CA GLU A 272 -11.01 13.59 -13.61
C GLU A 272 -9.94 12.62 -14.15
N THR A 273 -8.84 12.44 -13.40
CA THR A 273 -7.75 11.53 -13.79
C THR A 273 -8.17 10.07 -13.80
N MET A 274 -9.13 9.68 -12.96
CA MET A 274 -9.66 8.32 -12.91
C MET A 274 -10.48 7.99 -14.17
N ARG A 275 -11.36 8.92 -14.57
CA ARG A 275 -12.10 8.79 -15.82
C ARG A 275 -11.17 8.70 -17.03
N GLU A 276 -10.14 9.53 -17.09
CA GLU A 276 -9.16 9.50 -18.18
C GLU A 276 -8.32 8.21 -18.19
N ALA A 277 -7.98 7.66 -17.03
CA ALA A 277 -7.33 6.36 -16.95
C ALA A 277 -8.23 5.22 -17.46
N ALA A 278 -9.54 5.25 -17.11
CA ALA A 278 -10.51 4.31 -17.63
C ALA A 278 -10.68 4.43 -19.16
N LEU A 279 -10.77 5.65 -19.68
CA LEU A 279 -10.78 5.91 -21.13
C LEU A 279 -9.51 5.40 -21.83
N GLN A 280 -8.36 5.56 -21.18
CA GLN A 280 -7.09 5.11 -21.74
C GLN A 280 -7.01 3.58 -21.82
N ALA A 281 -7.57 2.86 -20.83
CA ALA A 281 -7.68 1.39 -20.89
C ALA A 281 -8.47 0.91 -22.11
N GLU A 282 -9.46 1.70 -22.55
CA GLU A 282 -10.27 1.48 -23.76
C GLU A 282 -9.69 2.18 -25.04
N LYS A 283 -8.49 2.77 -24.95
CA LYS A 283 -7.85 3.53 -26.05
C LYS A 283 -8.68 4.73 -26.51
N ARG A 284 -9.40 5.37 -25.59
CA ARG A 284 -10.33 6.48 -25.84
C ARG A 284 -9.97 7.75 -25.03
N ALA A 285 -8.79 7.78 -24.40
CA ALA A 285 -8.34 8.95 -23.64
C ALA A 285 -8.39 10.23 -24.48
N ILE A 286 -8.79 11.32 -23.86
CA ILE A 286 -8.95 12.63 -24.50
C ILE A 286 -7.70 13.49 -24.28
N HIS A 287 -7.12 13.43 -23.08
CA HIS A 287 -6.04 14.31 -22.65
C HIS A 287 -4.66 13.63 -22.56
N THR A 288 -4.56 12.36 -22.95
CA THR A 288 -3.29 11.61 -23.03
C THR A 288 -3.24 10.70 -24.25
N SER A 289 -2.08 10.11 -24.52
CA SER A 289 -1.88 9.20 -25.66
C SER A 289 -2.61 7.87 -25.46
N ASN A 290 -3.22 7.36 -26.52
CA ASN A 290 -3.89 6.05 -26.60
C ASN A 290 -2.96 4.92 -27.14
N LYS A 291 -1.64 5.06 -26.92
CA LYS A 291 -0.65 4.09 -27.40
C LYS A 291 -0.55 2.89 -26.49
#